data_3ba716a8486cb841ba8a5913f6aa0d57
#
_entry.id   3ba716a8486cb841ba8a5913f6aa0d57
#
_cell.length_a   1.000
_cell.length_b   1.000
_cell.length_c   1.000
_cell.angle_alpha   90.00
_cell.angle_beta   90.00
_cell.angle_gamma   90.00
#
_symmetry.space_group_name_H-M   'P 1'
#
loop_
_entity.id
_entity.type
_entity.pdbx_description
1 polymer ?
#
loop_
_entity_poly.entity_id
_entity_poly.type
_entity_poly.pdbx_seq_one_letter_code
_entity_poly.pdbx_strand_id
1 'polypeptide(L)'
;MSIDILQEKIRKTKNPSILELALPINDLPPKFSRNAEGYASFCRELLEAMKGMIPAVRLSFTAFVLLGHDGLYHLTECLKFAAAQGYYVLLDAPEILSPASAKITADAIWGEGSLYPCDGLVISGYLGSDVIKPFLPYVREGKKDLFPVVRTSNKTAPEVQDLLTGSRLVHAAAADLMNRFGGDNVGRCGYARVGVLAGGNSAESLRNLRSKYPRLFLLVDDMDYSGCNAKNCSFAFDKFGHGALVCAGPTITMAWKLNEADAEEYLSQAAAAAERMKKNLTRYTTVL
;
A
#
# COMPACT_ATOMS: atom_id res chain seq x y z
N MET A 1 -16.35 -7.03 6.17
CA MET A 1 -14.99 -7.10 6.75
C MET A 1 -14.06 -6.30 5.86
N SER A 2 -13.01 -5.70 6.39
CA SER A 2 -12.18 -4.74 5.64
C SER A 2 -11.57 -5.31 4.36
N ILE A 3 -10.88 -6.45 4.44
CA ILE A 3 -10.28 -7.12 3.26
C ILE A 3 -11.33 -7.56 2.22
N ASP A 4 -12.55 -7.89 2.67
CA ASP A 4 -13.64 -8.24 1.75
C ASP A 4 -14.09 -7.02 0.94
N ILE A 5 -14.13 -5.84 1.60
CA ILE A 5 -14.45 -4.56 0.94
C ILE A 5 -13.38 -4.22 -0.10
N LEU A 6 -12.09 -4.40 0.25
CA LEU A 6 -10.99 -4.18 -0.70
C LEU A 6 -11.13 -5.08 -1.93
N GLN A 7 -11.32 -6.39 -1.72
CA GLN A 7 -11.47 -7.33 -2.84
C GLN A 7 -12.70 -7.00 -3.71
N GLU A 8 -13.81 -6.61 -3.09
CA GLU A 8 -15.01 -6.18 -3.82
C GLU A 8 -14.77 -4.92 -4.65
N LYS A 9 -14.06 -3.93 -4.10
CA LYS A 9 -13.70 -2.70 -4.83
C LYS A 9 -12.81 -3.00 -6.03
N ILE A 10 -11.81 -3.87 -5.88
CA ILE A 10 -10.94 -4.33 -6.98
C ILE A 10 -11.79 -4.97 -8.09
N ARG A 11 -12.74 -5.83 -7.74
CA ARG A 11 -13.65 -6.48 -8.71
C ARG A 11 -14.55 -5.46 -9.42
N LYS A 12 -15.14 -4.52 -8.69
CA LYS A 12 -16.02 -3.49 -9.27
C LYS A 12 -15.29 -2.57 -10.25
N THR A 13 -14.08 -2.14 -9.90
CA THR A 13 -13.27 -1.27 -10.77
C THR A 13 -12.55 -2.04 -11.88
N LYS A 14 -12.46 -3.38 -11.76
CA LYS A 14 -11.59 -4.24 -12.58
C LYS A 14 -10.17 -3.68 -12.64
N ASN A 15 -9.71 -3.15 -11.52
CA ASN A 15 -8.42 -2.48 -11.41
C ASN A 15 -7.71 -2.90 -10.11
N PRO A 16 -6.67 -3.75 -10.20
CA PRO A 16 -5.94 -4.22 -9.03
C PRO A 16 -4.78 -3.28 -8.68
N SER A 17 -4.96 -1.96 -8.81
CA SER A 17 -3.96 -0.97 -8.50
C SER A 17 -4.35 -0.08 -7.32
N ILE A 18 -3.36 0.47 -6.63
CA ILE A 18 -3.50 1.45 -5.55
C ILE A 18 -2.64 2.67 -5.84
N LEU A 19 -3.20 3.86 -5.66
CA LEU A 19 -2.46 5.12 -5.74
C LEU A 19 -1.69 5.34 -4.43
N GLU A 20 -0.39 5.52 -4.53
CA GLU A 20 0.45 5.91 -3.40
C GLU A 20 0.70 7.42 -3.41
N LEU A 21 0.43 8.07 -2.27
CA LEU A 21 0.65 9.49 -2.03
C LEU A 21 1.83 9.66 -1.06
N ALA A 22 3.04 9.59 -1.62
CA ALA A 22 4.33 9.71 -0.91
C ALA A 22 5.32 10.60 -1.66
N LEU A 23 4.84 11.58 -2.42
CA LEU A 23 5.65 12.47 -3.24
C LEU A 23 6.52 13.39 -2.39
N PRO A 24 7.82 13.58 -2.72
CA PRO A 24 8.61 14.65 -2.12
C PRO A 24 8.00 16.04 -2.45
N ILE A 25 7.97 16.93 -1.46
CA ILE A 25 7.31 18.24 -1.61
C ILE A 25 7.87 19.09 -2.77
N ASN A 26 9.15 18.92 -3.07
CA ASN A 26 9.80 19.64 -4.18
C ASN A 26 9.38 19.14 -5.57
N ASP A 27 8.76 17.98 -5.65
CA ASP A 27 8.27 17.39 -6.90
C ASP A 27 6.79 17.68 -7.18
N LEU A 28 6.13 18.48 -6.34
CA LEU A 28 4.79 18.98 -6.63
C LEU A 28 4.76 19.80 -7.95
N PRO A 29 3.65 19.80 -8.69
CA PRO A 29 3.47 20.75 -9.80
C PRO A 29 3.64 22.20 -9.31
N PRO A 30 4.20 23.11 -10.14
CA PRO A 30 4.55 24.49 -9.74
C PRO A 30 3.40 25.30 -9.15
N LYS A 31 2.15 25.01 -9.52
CA LYS A 31 0.97 25.72 -9.02
C LYS A 31 0.73 25.53 -7.51
N PHE A 32 1.28 24.48 -6.91
CA PHE A 32 1.12 24.21 -5.48
C PHE A 32 2.24 24.82 -4.65
N SER A 33 1.89 25.45 -3.55
CA SER A 33 2.85 25.92 -2.56
C SER A 33 3.63 24.77 -1.95
N ARG A 34 4.91 24.98 -1.68
CA ARG A 34 5.82 23.97 -1.08
C ARG A 34 5.66 23.94 0.45
N ASN A 35 4.42 23.74 0.91
CA ASN A 35 4.02 23.64 2.31
C ASN A 35 2.94 22.55 2.49
N ALA A 36 2.49 22.33 3.72
CA ALA A 36 1.53 21.31 4.05
C ALA A 36 0.18 21.47 3.33
N GLU A 37 -0.31 22.71 3.20
CA GLU A 37 -1.58 23.02 2.52
C GLU A 37 -1.49 22.71 1.01
N GLY A 38 -0.40 23.13 0.34
CA GLY A 38 -0.20 22.84 -1.08
C GLY A 38 -0.07 21.35 -1.34
N TYR A 39 0.63 20.62 -0.47
CA TYR A 39 0.74 19.16 -0.55
C TYR A 39 -0.64 18.49 -0.39
N ALA A 40 -1.41 18.90 0.59
CA ALA A 40 -2.75 18.36 0.82
C ALA A 40 -3.73 18.70 -0.32
N SER A 41 -3.62 19.89 -0.90
CA SER A 41 -4.42 20.30 -2.06
C SER A 41 -4.12 19.42 -3.27
N PHE A 42 -2.84 19.17 -3.56
CA PHE A 42 -2.42 18.22 -4.60
C PHE A 42 -2.98 16.81 -4.35
N CYS A 43 -2.86 16.29 -3.13
CA CYS A 43 -3.41 14.98 -2.78
C CYS A 43 -4.91 14.92 -3.02
N ARG A 44 -5.67 15.94 -2.58
CA ARG A 44 -7.14 15.98 -2.76
C ARG A 44 -7.54 16.05 -4.23
N GLU A 45 -6.86 16.85 -5.05
CA GLU A 45 -7.15 16.92 -6.49
C GLU A 45 -6.90 15.58 -7.19
N LEU A 46 -5.80 14.87 -6.84
CA LEU A 46 -5.57 13.51 -7.35
C LEU A 46 -6.63 12.51 -6.89
N LEU A 47 -7.00 12.54 -5.60
CA LEU A 47 -8.04 11.66 -5.06
C LEU A 47 -9.38 11.88 -5.76
N GLU A 48 -9.73 13.12 -6.06
CA GLU A 48 -10.96 13.45 -6.78
C GLU A 48 -10.90 12.95 -8.23
N ALA A 49 -9.80 13.21 -8.93
CA ALA A 49 -9.61 12.80 -10.32
C ALA A 49 -9.58 11.27 -10.51
N MET A 50 -9.08 10.52 -9.51
CA MET A 50 -8.97 9.06 -9.58
C MET A 50 -10.18 8.31 -9.04
N LYS A 51 -11.21 9.03 -8.58
CA LYS A 51 -12.43 8.43 -8.03
C LYS A 51 -13.11 7.49 -9.04
N GLY A 52 -13.37 6.28 -8.60
CA GLY A 52 -13.98 5.24 -9.46
C GLY A 52 -13.03 4.56 -10.44
N MET A 53 -11.80 5.08 -10.64
CA MET A 53 -10.76 4.47 -11.46
C MET A 53 -9.89 3.50 -10.66
N ILE A 54 -9.51 3.92 -9.45
CA ILE A 54 -8.63 3.17 -8.54
C ILE A 54 -9.42 2.81 -7.27
N PRO A 55 -9.36 1.55 -6.81
CA PRO A 55 -10.15 1.10 -5.66
C PRO A 55 -9.63 1.57 -4.30
N ALA A 56 -8.33 1.87 -4.21
CA ALA A 56 -7.64 2.10 -2.96
C ALA A 56 -6.59 3.21 -3.07
N VAL A 57 -6.25 3.81 -1.94
CA VAL A 57 -5.16 4.80 -1.81
C VAL A 57 -4.30 4.47 -0.60
N ARG A 58 -3.02 4.79 -0.69
CA ARG A 58 -2.03 4.64 0.36
C ARG A 58 -1.40 5.99 0.63
N LEU A 59 -1.55 6.52 1.83
CA LEU A 59 -0.94 7.76 2.27
C LEU A 59 0.30 7.46 3.12
N SER A 60 1.38 8.22 2.90
CA SER A 60 2.59 8.09 3.69
C SER A 60 2.54 9.01 4.91
N PHE A 61 2.56 8.44 6.12
CA PHE A 61 2.69 9.21 7.35
C PHE A 61 3.94 10.11 7.31
N THR A 62 5.07 9.56 6.85
CA THR A 62 6.35 10.28 6.78
C THR A 62 6.28 11.51 5.87
N ALA A 63 5.62 11.42 4.71
CA ALA A 63 5.51 12.54 3.78
C ALA A 63 4.79 13.75 4.40
N PHE A 64 3.85 13.49 5.31
CA PHE A 64 3.11 14.56 5.99
C PHE A 64 3.80 15.03 7.27
N VAL A 65 4.35 14.12 8.11
CA VAL A 65 4.95 14.51 9.38
C VAL A 65 6.18 15.40 9.19
N LEU A 66 6.93 15.23 8.12
CA LEU A 66 8.06 16.09 7.76
C LEU A 66 7.66 17.52 7.41
N LEU A 67 6.36 17.79 7.20
CA LEU A 67 5.81 19.12 7.00
C LEU A 67 5.39 19.81 8.31
N GLY A 68 5.73 19.21 9.45
CA GLY A 68 5.50 19.75 10.78
C GLY A 68 4.06 19.59 11.28
N HIS A 69 3.65 20.47 12.19
CA HIS A 69 2.32 20.44 12.81
C HIS A 69 1.18 20.46 11.76
N ASP A 70 1.26 21.37 10.80
CA ASP A 70 0.26 21.51 9.75
C ASP A 70 0.19 20.25 8.88
N GLY A 71 1.33 19.56 8.68
CA GLY A 71 1.37 18.30 7.95
C GLY A 71 0.51 17.21 8.62
N LEU A 72 0.59 17.04 9.93
CA LEU A 72 -0.25 16.09 10.66
C LEU A 72 -1.74 16.44 10.59
N TYR A 73 -2.08 17.71 10.70
CA TYR A 73 -3.45 18.19 10.51
C TYR A 73 -3.95 17.81 9.10
N HIS A 74 -3.19 18.15 8.07
CA HIS A 74 -3.56 17.86 6.69
C HIS A 74 -3.57 16.35 6.34
N LEU A 75 -2.74 15.53 6.97
CA LEU A 75 -2.84 14.07 6.84
C LEU A 75 -4.22 13.58 7.29
N THR A 76 -4.67 14.05 8.45
CA THR A 76 -5.99 13.70 8.98
C THR A 76 -7.11 14.08 8.01
N GLU A 77 -7.05 15.29 7.47
CA GLU A 77 -8.04 15.78 6.50
C GLU A 77 -8.00 15.02 5.17
N CYS A 78 -6.81 14.64 4.66
CA CYS A 78 -6.68 13.83 3.46
C CYS A 78 -7.22 12.40 3.67
N LEU A 79 -6.99 11.79 4.83
CA LEU A 79 -7.55 10.48 5.18
C LEU A 79 -9.08 10.51 5.24
N LYS A 80 -9.66 11.54 5.90
CA LYS A 80 -11.10 11.76 5.93
C LYS A 80 -11.68 11.95 4.54
N PHE A 81 -11.02 12.75 3.72
CA PHE A 81 -11.44 13.00 2.34
C PHE A 81 -11.43 11.71 1.52
N ALA A 82 -10.33 10.93 1.56
CA ALA A 82 -10.23 9.67 0.85
C ALA A 82 -11.32 8.67 1.28
N ALA A 83 -11.58 8.54 2.58
CA ALA A 83 -12.64 7.70 3.11
C ALA A 83 -14.04 8.15 2.63
N ALA A 84 -14.31 9.48 2.64
CA ALA A 84 -15.57 10.05 2.16
C ALA A 84 -15.78 9.86 0.64
N GLN A 85 -14.67 9.85 -0.15
CA GLN A 85 -14.72 9.52 -1.57
C GLN A 85 -14.95 8.02 -1.85
N GLY A 86 -14.93 7.20 -0.80
CA GLY A 86 -15.21 5.77 -0.90
C GLY A 86 -14.00 4.92 -1.27
N TYR A 87 -12.78 5.40 -1.12
CA TYR A 87 -11.58 4.58 -1.26
C TYR A 87 -11.45 3.55 -0.13
N TYR A 88 -10.74 2.47 -0.40
CA TYR A 88 -10.10 1.70 0.66
C TYR A 88 -8.80 2.43 1.02
N VAL A 89 -8.65 2.82 2.27
CA VAL A 89 -7.57 3.71 2.71
C VAL A 89 -6.51 2.93 3.47
N LEU A 90 -5.29 2.92 2.93
CA LEU A 90 -4.09 2.46 3.62
C LEU A 90 -3.29 3.66 4.14
N LEU A 91 -2.69 3.49 5.30
CA LEU A 91 -1.71 4.41 5.87
C LEU A 91 -0.39 3.67 6.09
N ASP A 92 0.72 4.21 5.58
CA ASP A 92 2.03 3.81 6.08
C ASP A 92 2.16 4.33 7.49
N ALA A 93 2.29 3.42 8.44
CA ALA A 93 2.39 3.79 9.85
C ALA A 93 3.67 4.58 10.15
N PRO A 94 3.68 5.36 11.24
CA PRO A 94 4.92 5.90 11.77
C PRO A 94 5.94 4.80 12.04
N GLU A 95 7.22 5.16 12.05
CA GLU A 95 8.28 4.21 12.34
C GLU A 95 8.10 3.56 13.72
N ILE A 96 8.11 2.24 13.74
CA ILE A 96 7.96 1.42 14.96
C ILE A 96 9.29 0.77 15.29
N LEU A 97 9.89 1.14 16.40
CA LEU A 97 11.22 0.68 16.82
C LEU A 97 11.18 -0.29 18.01
N SER A 98 10.01 -0.47 18.64
CA SER A 98 9.88 -1.31 19.83
C SER A 98 8.45 -1.82 20.01
N PRO A 99 8.22 -2.85 20.84
CA PRO A 99 6.87 -3.29 21.21
C PRO A 99 6.03 -2.19 21.89
N ALA A 100 6.67 -1.30 22.65
CA ALA A 100 5.99 -0.17 23.29
C ALA A 100 5.49 0.84 22.23
N SER A 101 6.34 1.23 21.28
CA SER A 101 5.91 2.11 20.19
C SER A 101 4.86 1.45 19.30
N ALA A 102 4.91 0.13 19.07
CA ALA A 102 3.88 -0.61 18.34
C ALA A 102 2.52 -0.51 19.03
N LYS A 103 2.48 -0.66 20.36
CA LYS A 103 1.22 -0.52 21.12
C LYS A 103 0.66 0.90 21.04
N ILE A 104 1.51 1.91 21.25
CA ILE A 104 1.11 3.32 21.15
C ILE A 104 0.56 3.61 19.73
N THR A 105 1.24 3.14 18.69
CA THR A 105 0.81 3.32 17.31
C THR A 105 -0.54 2.64 17.02
N ALA A 106 -0.72 1.41 17.48
CA ALA A 106 -1.98 0.68 17.29
C ALA A 106 -3.15 1.40 17.96
N ASP A 107 -2.98 1.83 19.20
CA ASP A 107 -4.01 2.52 19.98
C ASP A 107 -4.30 3.93 19.40
N ALA A 108 -3.27 4.68 18.96
CA ALA A 108 -3.43 6.02 18.39
C ALA A 108 -4.14 5.99 17.02
N ILE A 109 -3.81 5.00 16.18
CA ILE A 109 -4.35 4.97 14.82
C ILE A 109 -5.67 4.20 14.73
N TRP A 110 -5.86 3.16 15.51
CA TRP A 110 -7.05 2.30 15.43
C TRP A 110 -7.93 2.27 16.69
N GLY A 111 -7.45 2.87 17.77
CA GLY A 111 -8.20 2.97 19.03
C GLY A 111 -9.41 3.90 18.95
N GLU A 112 -10.22 3.89 20.00
CA GLU A 112 -11.36 4.77 20.14
C GLU A 112 -10.92 6.25 20.11
N GLY A 113 -11.64 7.07 19.37
CA GLY A 113 -11.31 8.50 19.21
C GLY A 113 -10.15 8.79 18.24
N SER A 114 -9.65 7.79 17.50
CA SER A 114 -8.59 8.00 16.52
C SER A 114 -8.96 9.07 15.49
N LEU A 115 -7.98 9.91 15.17
CA LEU A 115 -8.08 10.94 14.14
C LEU A 115 -7.69 10.43 12.73
N TYR A 116 -7.26 9.17 12.60
CA TYR A 116 -6.71 8.58 11.39
C TYR A 116 -7.66 7.53 10.78
N PRO A 117 -8.70 7.93 10.03
CA PRO A 117 -9.65 6.99 9.44
C PRO A 117 -8.99 6.24 8.27
N CYS A 118 -8.37 5.09 8.57
CA CYS A 118 -7.82 4.18 7.59
C CYS A 118 -8.34 2.75 7.79
N ASP A 119 -8.45 1.99 6.71
CA ASP A 119 -8.90 0.59 6.72
C ASP A 119 -7.75 -0.37 7.03
N GLY A 120 -6.52 0.00 6.64
CA GLY A 120 -5.34 -0.82 6.86
C GLY A 120 -4.08 -0.02 7.12
N LEU A 121 -3.07 -0.71 7.69
CA LEU A 121 -1.74 -0.16 7.97
C LEU A 121 -0.65 -0.98 7.28
N VAL A 122 0.37 -0.28 6.81
CA VAL A 122 1.65 -0.86 6.43
C VAL A 122 2.65 -0.61 7.56
N ILE A 123 3.33 -1.66 8.02
CA ILE A 123 4.33 -1.59 9.11
C ILE A 123 5.55 -2.45 8.74
N SER A 124 6.66 -2.32 9.48
CA SER A 124 7.79 -3.23 9.32
C SER A 124 7.45 -4.65 9.80
N GLY A 125 7.83 -5.67 9.02
CA GLY A 125 7.69 -7.09 9.40
C GLY A 125 8.92 -7.69 10.09
N TYR A 126 9.99 -6.90 10.32
CA TYR A 126 11.30 -7.41 10.73
C TYR A 126 11.59 -7.35 12.23
N LEU A 127 10.74 -6.71 13.01
CA LEU A 127 10.94 -6.55 14.47
C LEU A 127 10.37 -7.71 15.31
N GLY A 128 9.83 -8.74 14.65
CA GLY A 128 9.31 -9.92 15.33
C GLY A 128 7.84 -9.81 15.76
N SER A 129 7.38 -10.84 16.46
CA SER A 129 5.96 -11.00 16.80
C SER A 129 5.41 -9.94 17.74
N ASP A 130 6.27 -9.39 18.61
CA ASP A 130 5.82 -8.47 19.66
C ASP A 130 5.40 -7.10 19.15
N VAL A 131 5.85 -6.71 17.94
CA VAL A 131 5.38 -5.48 17.27
C VAL A 131 4.15 -5.72 16.39
N ILE A 132 3.82 -6.96 16.08
CA ILE A 132 2.61 -7.33 15.33
C ILE A 132 1.42 -7.52 16.28
N LYS A 133 1.64 -8.17 17.42
CA LYS A 133 0.58 -8.52 18.38
C LYS A 133 -0.32 -7.35 18.82
N PRO A 134 0.18 -6.12 19.05
CA PRO A 134 -0.67 -4.99 19.44
C PRO A 134 -1.77 -4.63 18.44
N PHE A 135 -1.58 -4.91 17.14
CA PHE A 135 -2.54 -4.64 16.08
C PHE A 135 -3.61 -5.75 15.94
N LEU A 136 -3.33 -6.97 16.42
CA LEU A 136 -4.20 -8.11 16.20
C LEU A 136 -5.61 -7.99 16.82
N PRO A 137 -5.83 -7.35 17.96
CA PRO A 137 -7.20 -7.13 18.47
C PRO A 137 -8.07 -6.42 17.45
N TYR A 138 -7.59 -5.34 16.84
CA TYR A 138 -8.31 -4.55 15.83
C TYR A 138 -8.56 -5.34 14.53
N VAL A 139 -7.59 -6.17 14.13
CA VAL A 139 -7.74 -7.07 12.97
C VAL A 139 -8.82 -8.13 13.23
N ARG A 140 -8.86 -8.71 14.43
CA ARG A 140 -9.83 -9.74 14.82
C ARG A 140 -11.27 -9.24 14.80
N GLU A 141 -11.49 -7.97 15.12
CA GLU A 141 -12.81 -7.35 15.00
C GLU A 141 -13.34 -7.30 13.55
N GLY A 142 -12.48 -7.54 12.57
CA GLY A 142 -12.85 -7.59 11.16
C GLY A 142 -12.97 -6.26 10.45
N LYS A 143 -12.56 -5.18 11.10
CA LYS A 143 -12.67 -3.81 10.57
C LYS A 143 -11.36 -3.27 10.01
N LYS A 144 -10.23 -3.89 10.34
CA LYS A 144 -8.88 -3.42 10.01
C LYS A 144 -8.04 -4.51 9.39
N ASP A 145 -7.11 -4.13 8.54
CA ASP A 145 -6.17 -5.03 7.88
C ASP A 145 -4.73 -4.56 8.10
N LEU A 146 -3.78 -5.50 8.21
CA LEU A 146 -2.38 -5.21 8.46
C LEU A 146 -1.52 -5.78 7.33
N PHE A 147 -0.57 -4.98 6.83
CA PHE A 147 0.35 -5.35 5.77
C PHE A 147 1.80 -5.14 6.19
N PRO A 148 2.39 -6.07 6.96
CA PRO A 148 3.80 -5.99 7.30
C PRO A 148 4.68 -6.14 6.06
N VAL A 149 5.70 -5.28 5.95
CA VAL A 149 6.71 -5.35 4.89
C VAL A 149 7.59 -6.57 5.12
N VAL A 150 7.63 -7.48 4.16
CA VAL A 150 8.50 -8.67 4.20
C VAL A 150 9.63 -8.61 3.18
N ARG A 151 9.44 -7.89 2.06
CA ARG A 151 10.51 -7.62 1.11
C ARG A 151 10.28 -6.27 0.44
N THR A 152 11.32 -5.45 0.40
CA THR A 152 11.29 -4.14 -0.24
C THR A 152 11.79 -4.22 -1.69
N SER A 153 11.52 -3.19 -2.48
CA SER A 153 11.91 -3.10 -3.90
C SER A 153 13.25 -2.40 -4.14
N ASN A 154 13.86 -1.81 -3.11
CA ASN A 154 15.14 -1.12 -3.25
C ASN A 154 16.26 -2.07 -3.68
N LYS A 155 17.22 -1.52 -4.47
CA LYS A 155 18.32 -2.27 -5.10
C LYS A 155 19.14 -3.09 -4.09
N THR A 156 19.30 -2.60 -2.87
CA THR A 156 20.12 -3.22 -1.81
C THR A 156 19.30 -4.13 -0.87
N ALA A 157 18.02 -4.34 -1.13
CA ALA A 157 17.20 -5.28 -0.35
C ALA A 157 17.86 -6.68 -0.20
N PRO A 158 18.53 -7.24 -1.22
CA PRO A 158 19.22 -8.53 -1.11
C PRO A 158 20.32 -8.59 -0.06
N GLU A 159 20.95 -7.47 0.32
CA GLU A 159 22.01 -7.44 1.34
C GLU A 159 21.56 -7.94 2.72
N VAL A 160 20.25 -7.87 2.99
CA VAL A 160 19.65 -8.33 4.26
C VAL A 160 18.53 -9.34 3.98
N GLN A 161 17.63 -9.01 3.07
CA GLN A 161 16.35 -9.70 2.95
C GLN A 161 16.46 -11.01 2.17
N ASP A 162 17.45 -11.13 1.29
CA ASP A 162 17.74 -12.35 0.52
C ASP A 162 18.91 -13.17 1.11
N LEU A 163 19.37 -12.84 2.33
CA LEU A 163 20.33 -13.69 3.05
C LEU A 163 19.67 -15.00 3.45
N LEU A 164 20.49 -16.08 3.45
CA LEU A 164 20.05 -17.39 3.94
C LEU A 164 20.08 -17.45 5.46
N THR A 165 18.99 -17.88 6.06
CA THR A 165 18.89 -18.25 7.47
C THR A 165 18.47 -19.72 7.56
N GLY A 166 19.45 -20.59 7.75
CA GLY A 166 19.26 -22.04 7.56
C GLY A 166 18.93 -22.37 6.10
N SER A 167 17.78 -22.96 5.85
CA SER A 167 17.31 -23.33 4.50
C SER A 167 16.37 -22.28 3.85
N ARG A 168 16.20 -21.10 4.46
CA ARG A 168 15.23 -20.08 4.02
C ARG A 168 15.90 -18.73 3.86
N LEU A 169 15.34 -17.91 2.96
CA LEU A 169 15.68 -16.49 2.90
C LEU A 169 15.05 -15.73 4.07
N VAL A 170 15.68 -14.65 4.52
CA VAL A 170 15.19 -13.81 5.63
C VAL A 170 13.78 -13.31 5.36
N HIS A 171 13.50 -12.79 4.16
CA HIS A 171 12.15 -12.33 3.81
C HIS A 171 11.10 -13.45 3.84
N ALA A 172 11.49 -14.69 3.46
CA ALA A 172 10.60 -15.83 3.53
C ALA A 172 10.31 -16.24 5.00
N ALA A 173 11.30 -16.10 5.90
CA ALA A 173 11.09 -16.31 7.33
C ALA A 173 10.14 -15.24 7.93
N ALA A 174 10.26 -13.99 7.51
CA ALA A 174 9.32 -12.94 7.88
C ALA A 174 7.89 -13.26 7.37
N ALA A 175 7.75 -13.71 6.13
CA ALA A 175 6.45 -14.11 5.58
C ALA A 175 5.83 -15.32 6.31
N ASP A 176 6.64 -16.31 6.72
CA ASP A 176 6.18 -17.43 7.56
C ASP A 176 5.55 -16.93 8.87
N LEU A 177 6.18 -15.92 9.49
CA LEU A 177 5.66 -15.31 10.72
C LEU A 177 4.31 -14.62 10.47
N MET A 178 4.20 -13.84 9.39
CA MET A 178 2.95 -13.11 9.05
C MET A 178 1.82 -14.08 8.70
N ASN A 179 2.12 -15.15 7.96
CA ASN A 179 1.14 -16.18 7.62
C ASN A 179 0.52 -16.85 8.86
N ARG A 180 1.29 -17.02 9.95
CA ARG A 180 0.74 -17.55 11.21
C ARG A 180 -0.31 -16.63 11.82
N PHE A 181 -0.09 -15.30 11.78
CA PHE A 181 -1.07 -14.33 12.26
C PHE A 181 -2.28 -14.18 11.31
N GLY A 182 -2.05 -14.37 10.01
CA GLY A 182 -3.10 -14.32 8.99
C GLY A 182 -4.06 -15.50 9.06
N GLY A 183 -3.56 -16.69 9.41
CA GLY A 183 -4.33 -17.94 9.38
C GLY A 183 -5.64 -17.92 10.17
N ASP A 184 -5.64 -17.21 11.31
CA ASP A 184 -6.81 -17.08 12.20
C ASP A 184 -7.72 -15.89 11.83
N ASN A 185 -7.33 -15.07 10.86
CA ASN A 185 -7.98 -13.81 10.51
C ASN A 185 -8.30 -13.73 9.02
N VAL A 186 -9.11 -14.65 8.52
CA VAL A 186 -9.47 -14.75 7.09
C VAL A 186 -10.81 -14.09 6.85
N GLY A 187 -10.90 -13.25 5.80
CA GLY A 187 -12.14 -12.67 5.31
C GLY A 187 -12.99 -13.68 4.53
N ARG A 188 -14.23 -13.33 4.23
CA ARG A 188 -15.14 -14.14 3.40
C ARG A 188 -14.62 -14.31 1.96
N CYS A 189 -13.83 -13.36 1.48
CA CYS A 189 -13.14 -13.43 0.19
C CYS A 189 -12.04 -14.51 0.14
N GLY A 190 -11.73 -15.17 1.27
CA GLY A 190 -10.73 -16.22 1.38
C GLY A 190 -9.31 -15.73 1.66
N TYR A 191 -9.08 -14.42 1.77
CA TYR A 191 -7.77 -13.83 2.06
C TYR A 191 -7.65 -13.38 3.51
N ALA A 192 -6.42 -13.46 4.02
CA ALA A 192 -6.08 -13.07 5.37
C ALA A 192 -6.05 -11.55 5.52
N ARG A 193 -6.52 -11.06 6.67
CA ARG A 193 -6.47 -9.64 7.06
C ARG A 193 -5.10 -9.20 7.58
N VAL A 194 -4.25 -10.14 7.94
CA VAL A 194 -2.80 -9.91 8.02
C VAL A 194 -2.23 -10.40 6.70
N GLY A 195 -2.06 -9.50 5.77
CA GLY A 195 -1.39 -9.72 4.49
C GLY A 195 0.11 -9.46 4.61
N VAL A 196 0.76 -9.18 3.49
CA VAL A 196 2.17 -8.72 3.46
C VAL A 196 2.39 -7.73 2.33
N LEU A 197 3.37 -6.82 2.51
CA LEU A 197 3.90 -6.01 1.43
C LEU A 197 5.20 -6.63 0.91
N ALA A 198 5.30 -6.75 -0.43
CA ALA A 198 6.49 -7.24 -1.10
C ALA A 198 6.81 -6.43 -2.37
N GLY A 199 8.09 -6.17 -2.64
CA GLY A 199 8.54 -5.45 -3.82
C GLY A 199 8.25 -6.21 -5.12
N GLY A 200 7.74 -5.51 -6.12
CA GLY A 200 7.38 -6.06 -7.43
C GLY A 200 8.57 -6.34 -8.35
N ASN A 201 9.80 -5.99 -7.94
CA ASN A 201 11.01 -6.20 -8.72
C ASN A 201 11.54 -7.65 -8.71
N SER A 202 10.98 -8.54 -7.87
CA SER A 202 11.35 -9.96 -7.81
C SER A 202 10.15 -10.88 -8.13
N ALA A 203 10.04 -11.28 -9.39
CA ALA A 203 9.03 -12.23 -9.85
C ALA A 203 9.09 -13.56 -9.10
N GLU A 204 10.30 -14.02 -8.75
CA GLU A 204 10.52 -15.27 -8.01
C GLU A 204 9.96 -15.15 -6.59
N SER A 205 10.27 -14.07 -5.87
CA SER A 205 9.74 -13.84 -4.52
C SER A 205 8.21 -13.80 -4.52
N LEU A 206 7.59 -13.08 -5.47
CA LEU A 206 6.12 -13.00 -5.57
C LEU A 206 5.51 -14.37 -5.86
N ARG A 207 6.08 -15.15 -6.79
CA ARG A 207 5.63 -16.50 -7.11
C ARG A 207 5.74 -17.43 -5.90
N ASN A 208 6.86 -17.38 -5.18
CA ASN A 208 7.10 -18.18 -3.99
C ASN A 208 6.13 -17.82 -2.86
N LEU A 209 5.90 -16.53 -2.63
CA LEU A 209 4.92 -16.04 -1.65
C LEU A 209 3.52 -16.54 -1.99
N ARG A 210 3.05 -16.37 -3.24
CA ARG A 210 1.71 -16.78 -3.65
C ARG A 210 1.53 -18.30 -3.58
N SER A 211 2.51 -19.09 -4.06
CA SER A 211 2.40 -20.54 -4.06
C SER A 211 2.46 -21.14 -2.65
N LYS A 212 3.33 -20.62 -1.79
CA LYS A 212 3.48 -21.09 -0.41
C LYS A 212 2.36 -20.64 0.52
N TYR A 213 1.84 -19.42 0.30
CA TYR A 213 0.84 -18.80 1.18
C TYR A 213 -0.39 -18.33 0.37
N PRO A 214 -1.23 -19.27 -0.11
CA PRO A 214 -2.31 -18.94 -1.03
C PRO A 214 -3.37 -18.00 -0.45
N ARG A 215 -3.49 -17.91 0.88
CA ARG A 215 -4.44 -17.01 1.56
C ARG A 215 -3.86 -15.65 1.94
N LEU A 216 -2.55 -15.42 1.84
CA LEU A 216 -2.02 -14.08 2.10
C LEU A 216 -2.50 -13.10 1.03
N PHE A 217 -2.97 -11.93 1.46
CA PHE A 217 -3.17 -10.81 0.56
C PHE A 217 -1.83 -10.12 0.33
N LEU A 218 -1.43 -9.97 -0.93
CA LEU A 218 -0.12 -9.39 -1.30
C LEU A 218 -0.31 -7.93 -1.75
N LEU A 219 0.25 -7.00 -1.00
CA LEU A 219 0.46 -5.63 -1.46
C LEU A 219 1.80 -5.60 -2.18
N VAL A 220 1.78 -5.29 -3.48
CA VAL A 220 2.99 -5.28 -4.33
C VAL A 220 3.43 -3.86 -4.57
N ASP A 221 4.69 -3.55 -4.26
CA ASP A 221 5.22 -2.19 -4.29
C ASP A 221 5.94 -1.85 -5.60
N ASP A 222 5.95 -0.56 -5.93
CA ASP A 222 6.76 0.11 -6.93
C ASP A 222 6.52 -0.27 -8.41
N MET A 223 5.26 -0.37 -8.84
CA MET A 223 4.93 -0.58 -10.25
C MET A 223 5.60 0.46 -11.17
N ASP A 224 6.28 -0.04 -12.21
CA ASP A 224 7.06 0.71 -13.20
C ASP A 224 8.19 1.56 -12.59
N TYR A 225 8.62 1.18 -11.37
CA TYR A 225 9.77 1.76 -10.67
C TYR A 225 10.69 0.64 -10.17
N SER A 226 11.96 0.93 -9.95
CA SER A 226 12.94 -0.03 -9.39
C SER A 226 12.97 -1.41 -10.10
N GLY A 227 12.63 -1.49 -11.38
CA GLY A 227 12.59 -2.75 -12.14
C GLY A 227 11.31 -3.58 -11.96
N CYS A 228 10.31 -3.07 -11.25
CA CYS A 228 9.00 -3.68 -11.18
C CYS A 228 8.22 -3.47 -12.50
N ASN A 229 7.50 -4.48 -12.95
CA ASN A 229 6.65 -4.40 -14.14
C ASN A 229 5.40 -5.29 -13.97
N ALA A 230 4.39 -5.06 -14.82
CA ALA A 230 3.11 -5.76 -14.74
C ALA A 230 3.23 -7.30 -14.83
N LYS A 231 4.17 -7.81 -15.62
CA LYS A 231 4.41 -9.25 -15.74
C LYS A 231 4.93 -9.84 -14.43
N ASN A 232 5.86 -9.16 -13.76
CA ASN A 232 6.36 -9.59 -12.46
C ASN A 232 5.24 -9.54 -11.40
N CYS A 233 4.48 -8.43 -11.37
CA CYS A 233 3.37 -8.25 -10.44
C CYS A 233 2.29 -9.32 -10.60
N SER A 234 2.09 -9.86 -11.81
CA SER A 234 1.06 -10.87 -12.06
C SER A 234 1.25 -12.15 -11.23
N PHE A 235 2.47 -12.48 -10.82
CA PHE A 235 2.74 -13.63 -9.96
C PHE A 235 2.22 -13.48 -8.52
N ALA A 236 1.82 -12.27 -8.12
CA ALA A 236 1.21 -12.03 -6.81
C ALA A 236 -0.27 -12.45 -6.75
N PHE A 237 -0.93 -12.57 -7.90
CA PHE A 237 -2.35 -12.89 -7.98
C PHE A 237 -2.60 -14.39 -8.01
N ASP A 238 -3.81 -14.78 -7.62
CA ASP A 238 -4.31 -16.13 -7.85
C ASP A 238 -4.81 -16.28 -9.32
N LYS A 239 -5.28 -17.47 -9.65
CA LYS A 239 -5.81 -17.79 -10.99
C LYS A 239 -7.06 -17.00 -11.39
N PHE A 240 -7.73 -16.33 -10.45
CA PHE A 240 -8.91 -15.50 -10.69
C PHE A 240 -8.56 -14.00 -10.71
N GLY A 241 -7.28 -13.65 -10.58
CA GLY A 241 -6.82 -12.28 -10.49
C GLY A 241 -7.13 -11.61 -9.14
N HIS A 242 -7.24 -12.41 -8.08
CA HIS A 242 -7.55 -11.96 -6.73
C HIS A 242 -6.33 -12.05 -5.80
N GLY A 243 -6.48 -11.50 -4.60
CA GLY A 243 -5.54 -11.66 -3.49
C GLY A 243 -4.30 -10.79 -3.57
N ALA A 244 -4.27 -9.83 -4.48
CA ALA A 244 -3.18 -8.86 -4.55
C ALA A 244 -3.66 -7.49 -4.99
N LEU A 245 -2.85 -6.47 -4.69
CA LEU A 245 -3.03 -5.07 -5.08
C LEU A 245 -1.65 -4.48 -5.38
N VAL A 246 -1.51 -3.75 -6.48
CA VAL A 246 -0.22 -3.22 -6.94
C VAL A 246 -0.13 -1.72 -6.74
N CYS A 247 0.88 -1.25 -6.01
CA CYS A 247 1.10 0.16 -5.72
C CYS A 247 1.77 0.88 -6.89
N ALA A 248 1.34 2.11 -7.15
CA ALA A 248 2.02 3.06 -8.01
C ALA A 248 2.01 4.45 -7.35
N GLY A 249 3.18 4.97 -7.11
CA GLY A 249 3.42 6.33 -6.61
C GLY A 249 3.90 7.25 -7.73
N PRO A 250 5.22 7.39 -7.93
CA PRO A 250 5.79 8.37 -8.87
C PRO A 250 5.29 8.24 -10.31
N THR A 251 5.05 7.03 -10.79
CA THR A 251 4.53 6.78 -12.14
C THR A 251 3.16 7.40 -12.40
N ILE A 252 2.36 7.65 -11.36
CA ILE A 252 1.08 8.36 -11.43
C ILE A 252 1.26 9.80 -10.97
N THR A 253 1.78 10.02 -9.76
CA THR A 253 1.84 11.34 -9.14
C THR A 253 2.78 12.32 -9.85
N MET A 254 3.80 11.79 -10.53
CA MET A 254 4.80 12.56 -11.30
C MET A 254 4.68 12.31 -12.81
N ALA A 255 3.58 11.75 -13.30
CA ALA A 255 3.43 11.39 -14.70
C ALA A 255 3.69 12.57 -15.66
N TRP A 256 3.25 13.78 -15.28
CA TRP A 256 3.50 15.01 -16.04
C TRP A 256 5.01 15.29 -16.20
N LYS A 257 5.79 15.13 -15.15
CA LYS A 257 7.25 15.34 -15.14
C LYS A 257 7.98 14.22 -15.90
N LEU A 258 7.57 12.98 -15.71
CA LEU A 258 8.16 11.80 -16.38
C LEU A 258 7.88 11.78 -17.90
N ASN A 259 6.77 12.36 -18.33
CA ASN A 259 6.38 12.47 -19.73
C ASN A 259 6.80 13.82 -20.37
N GLU A 260 7.53 14.68 -19.65
CA GLU A 260 7.93 16.03 -20.09
C GLU A 260 6.73 16.88 -20.56
N ALA A 261 5.56 16.67 -19.95
CA ALA A 261 4.33 17.40 -20.24
C ALA A 261 4.26 18.72 -19.47
N ASP A 262 3.35 19.61 -19.88
CA ASP A 262 3.07 20.83 -19.12
C ASP A 262 2.61 20.46 -17.70
N ALA A 263 3.11 21.21 -16.72
CA ALA A 263 2.76 20.98 -15.33
C ALA A 263 1.28 21.24 -15.03
N GLU A 264 0.58 22.03 -15.85
CA GLU A 264 -0.87 22.24 -15.72
C GLU A 264 -1.67 20.98 -16.14
N GLU A 265 -1.09 20.10 -16.95
CA GLU A 265 -1.70 18.85 -17.36
C GLU A 265 -1.56 17.72 -16.34
N TYR A 266 -0.99 17.95 -15.15
CA TYR A 266 -0.63 16.90 -14.20
C TYR A 266 -1.79 15.94 -13.89
N LEU A 267 -3.05 16.41 -13.79
CA LEU A 267 -4.21 15.54 -13.57
C LEU A 267 -4.51 14.62 -14.75
N SER A 268 -4.49 15.17 -15.97
CA SER A 268 -4.72 14.39 -17.19
C SER A 268 -3.62 13.35 -17.40
N GLN A 269 -2.36 13.73 -17.13
CA GLN A 269 -1.22 12.83 -17.20
C GLN A 269 -1.30 11.71 -16.13
N ALA A 270 -1.70 12.06 -14.91
CA ALA A 270 -1.92 11.09 -13.84
C ALA A 270 -3.05 10.09 -14.17
N ALA A 271 -4.18 10.59 -14.70
CA ALA A 271 -5.29 9.75 -15.12
C ALA A 271 -4.88 8.80 -16.26
N ALA A 272 -4.16 9.32 -17.26
CA ALA A 272 -3.63 8.48 -18.35
C ALA A 272 -2.64 7.43 -17.87
N ALA A 273 -1.79 7.76 -16.87
CA ALA A 273 -0.86 6.81 -16.26
C ALA A 273 -1.61 5.71 -15.49
N ALA A 274 -2.64 6.05 -14.71
CA ALA A 274 -3.47 5.09 -13.99
C ALA A 274 -4.19 4.12 -14.95
N GLU A 275 -4.74 4.62 -16.06
CA GLU A 275 -5.35 3.77 -17.10
C GLU A 275 -4.33 2.87 -17.79
N ARG A 276 -3.11 3.37 -18.09
CA ARG A 276 -2.02 2.54 -18.62
C ARG A 276 -1.65 1.43 -17.66
N MET A 277 -1.52 1.74 -16.36
CA MET A 277 -1.23 0.75 -15.32
C MET A 277 -2.30 -0.34 -15.27
N LYS A 278 -3.57 0.04 -15.23
CA LYS A 278 -4.70 -0.90 -15.27
C LYS A 278 -4.60 -1.81 -16.50
N LYS A 279 -4.43 -1.24 -17.70
CA LYS A 279 -4.30 -2.01 -18.95
C LYS A 279 -3.09 -2.95 -18.93
N ASN A 280 -1.96 -2.51 -18.39
CA ASN A 280 -0.76 -3.33 -18.30
C ASN A 280 -0.97 -4.50 -17.33
N LEU A 281 -1.55 -4.27 -16.16
CA LEU A 281 -1.84 -5.33 -15.18
C LEU A 281 -2.86 -6.34 -15.72
N THR A 282 -3.98 -5.86 -16.31
CA THR A 282 -5.04 -6.72 -16.81
C THR A 282 -4.64 -7.53 -18.07
N ARG A 283 -3.53 -7.17 -18.72
CA ARG A 283 -2.93 -7.98 -19.79
C ARG A 283 -2.39 -9.31 -19.27
N TYR A 284 -1.94 -9.35 -18.02
CA TYR A 284 -1.33 -10.54 -17.40
C TYR A 284 -2.20 -11.15 -16.30
N THR A 285 -3.24 -10.46 -15.87
CA THR A 285 -4.11 -10.87 -14.76
C THR A 285 -5.56 -10.54 -15.09
N THR A 286 -6.40 -11.56 -15.18
CA THR A 286 -7.85 -11.37 -15.37
C THR A 286 -8.50 -11.16 -14.01
N VAL A 287 -9.03 -9.98 -13.73
CA VAL A 287 -9.80 -9.71 -12.51
C VAL A 287 -11.26 -10.09 -12.75
N LEU A 288 -11.69 -11.22 -12.17
CA LEU A 288 -13.04 -11.78 -12.26
C LEU A 288 -13.99 -11.21 -11.21
#